data_c5beff945dea14c14c9914417a979a37
#
_entry.id   c5beff945dea14c14c9914417a979a37
#
_cell.length_a   1.000
_cell.length_b   1.000
_cell.length_c   1.000
_cell.angle_alpha   90.00
_cell.angle_beta   90.00
_cell.angle_gamma   90.00
#
_symmetry.space_group_name_H-M   'P 1'
#
loop_
_entity.id
_entity.type
_entity.pdbx_description
1 polymer ?
#
loop_
_entity_poly.entity_id
_entity_poly.type
_entity_poly.pdbx_seq_one_letter_code
_entity_poly.pdbx_strand_id
1 'polypeptide(L)'
;LQAYQMKAVVSIMVYMQDVSADNFLSWDMCREMADSGLVEIGSHAYSLHNLGDLGGNFDPGGINGIQRDPEESDSAFEARVLGDIQKSHDRIAQEVGQPVTFFAYPFGITEPDAEAFVHELFPVTAVTRHGTADLGKGLHELPRMTVTMDRELEDILKD
;
A
#
# COMPACT_ATOMS: atom_id res chain seq x y z
N LEU A 1 -5.12 5.60 18.98
CA LEU A 1 -6.41 5.41 18.31
C LEU A 1 -7.53 5.19 19.33
N GLN A 2 -7.40 4.25 20.27
CA GLN A 2 -8.46 3.90 21.23
C GLN A 2 -8.97 5.11 22.04
N ALA A 3 -8.08 5.96 22.56
CA ALA A 3 -8.45 7.14 23.37
C ALA A 3 -9.37 8.12 22.64
N TYR A 4 -9.27 8.19 21.30
CA TYR A 4 -10.05 9.10 20.47
C TYR A 4 -11.07 8.40 19.56
N GLN A 5 -11.18 7.09 19.68
CA GLN A 5 -12.03 6.25 18.81
C GLN A 5 -11.78 6.49 17.30
N MET A 6 -10.54 6.78 16.95
CA MET A 6 -10.13 7.02 15.56
C MET A 6 -9.83 5.71 14.86
N LYS A 7 -10.23 5.61 13.60
CA LYS A 7 -9.89 4.49 12.73
C LYS A 7 -8.66 4.81 11.90
N ALA A 8 -7.93 3.78 11.51
CA ALA A 8 -6.76 3.89 10.65
C ALA A 8 -6.67 2.70 9.68
N VAL A 9 -5.96 2.91 8.58
CA VAL A 9 -5.50 1.84 7.69
C VAL A 9 -3.99 1.72 7.82
N VAL A 10 -3.51 0.50 7.94
CA VAL A 10 -2.07 0.19 7.91
C VAL A 10 -1.79 -0.63 6.67
N SER A 11 -1.19 -0.03 5.65
CA SER A 11 -0.82 -0.72 4.41
C SER A 11 0.54 -1.39 4.58
N ILE A 12 0.58 -2.70 4.39
CA ILE A 12 1.77 -3.53 4.62
C ILE A 12 2.37 -4.06 3.32
N MET A 13 3.69 -4.13 3.27
CA MET A 13 4.44 -4.89 2.25
C MET A 13 4.44 -6.36 2.65
N VAL A 14 3.53 -7.14 2.09
CA VAL A 14 3.17 -8.49 2.59
C VAL A 14 4.35 -9.46 2.66
N TYR A 15 5.32 -9.34 1.75
CA TYR A 15 6.54 -10.13 1.78
C TYR A 15 7.28 -10.03 3.13
N MET A 16 7.27 -8.84 3.76
CA MET A 16 7.97 -8.62 5.03
C MET A 16 7.36 -9.41 6.18
N GLN A 17 6.04 -9.58 6.19
CA GLN A 17 5.34 -10.41 7.17
C GLN A 17 5.60 -11.89 6.94
N ASP A 18 5.60 -12.32 5.67
CA ASP A 18 5.82 -13.74 5.32
C ASP A 18 7.22 -14.23 5.68
N VAL A 19 8.24 -13.36 5.57
CA VAL A 19 9.62 -13.71 5.96
C VAL A 19 9.95 -13.34 7.41
N SER A 20 8.98 -12.84 8.17
CA SER A 20 9.17 -12.38 9.55
C SER A 20 10.34 -11.40 9.70
N ALA A 21 10.39 -10.41 8.79
CA ALA A 21 11.46 -9.43 8.74
C ALA A 21 11.50 -8.59 10.02
N ASP A 22 12.70 -8.36 10.55
CA ASP A 22 12.91 -7.51 11.72
C ASP A 22 12.39 -6.08 11.45
N ASN A 23 11.84 -5.46 12.48
CA ASN A 23 11.26 -4.11 12.46
C ASN A 23 9.98 -3.95 11.61
N PHE A 24 9.39 -5.04 11.12
CA PHE A 24 8.07 -5.04 10.50
C PHE A 24 7.04 -5.70 11.42
N LEU A 25 5.76 -5.47 11.14
CA LEU A 25 4.67 -6.11 11.86
C LEU A 25 4.68 -7.61 11.59
N SER A 26 4.44 -8.41 12.61
CA SER A 26 4.12 -9.83 12.42
C SER A 26 2.65 -10.01 12.03
N TRP A 27 2.30 -11.18 11.50
CA TRP A 27 0.89 -11.51 11.24
C TRP A 27 0.04 -11.50 12.51
N ASP A 28 0.61 -11.91 13.67
CA ASP A 28 -0.09 -11.84 14.96
C ASP A 28 -0.43 -10.38 15.32
N MET A 29 0.51 -9.45 15.13
CA MET A 29 0.26 -8.03 15.36
C MET A 29 -0.81 -7.47 14.40
N CYS A 30 -0.79 -7.89 13.14
CA CYS A 30 -1.81 -7.49 12.17
C CYS A 30 -3.20 -7.97 12.60
N ARG A 31 -3.33 -9.22 13.06
CA ARG A 31 -4.59 -9.76 13.59
C ARG A 31 -5.06 -9.00 14.83
N GLU A 32 -4.17 -8.77 15.80
CA GLU A 32 -4.50 -8.00 17.01
C GLU A 32 -5.02 -6.59 16.69
N MET A 33 -4.37 -5.89 15.76
CA MET A 33 -4.82 -4.57 15.33
C MET A 33 -6.19 -4.63 14.65
N ALA A 34 -6.40 -5.60 13.78
CA ALA A 34 -7.66 -5.79 13.07
C ALA A 34 -8.82 -6.15 14.03
N ASP A 35 -8.57 -7.04 14.98
CA ASP A 35 -9.54 -7.46 16.01
C ASP A 35 -9.96 -6.31 16.93
N SER A 36 -9.15 -5.26 17.03
CA SER A 36 -9.52 -4.05 17.77
C SER A 36 -10.72 -3.31 17.16
N GLY A 37 -11.06 -3.57 15.91
CA GLY A 37 -12.09 -2.87 15.13
C GLY A 37 -11.73 -1.42 14.77
N LEU A 38 -10.51 -0.98 15.09
CA LEU A 38 -10.02 0.37 14.81
C LEU A 38 -9.03 0.42 13.66
N VAL A 39 -8.45 -0.72 13.27
CA VAL A 39 -7.43 -0.79 12.22
C VAL A 39 -7.86 -1.74 11.12
N GLU A 40 -7.81 -1.28 9.89
CA GLU A 40 -7.86 -2.12 8.70
C GLU A 40 -6.43 -2.39 8.23
N ILE A 41 -6.12 -3.63 7.87
CA ILE A 41 -4.86 -3.97 7.23
C ILE A 41 -5.06 -3.88 5.72
N GLY A 42 -4.46 -2.87 5.11
CA GLY A 42 -4.46 -2.66 3.68
C GLY A 42 -3.19 -3.19 3.00
N SER A 43 -3.19 -3.20 1.69
CA SER A 43 -2.05 -3.66 0.89
C SER A 43 -1.13 -2.50 0.48
N HIS A 44 0.18 -2.78 0.45
CA HIS A 44 1.22 -2.00 -0.19
C HIS A 44 2.02 -2.88 -1.15
N ALA A 45 1.30 -3.73 -1.92
CA ALA A 45 1.80 -4.81 -2.74
C ALA A 45 2.43 -5.96 -1.93
N TYR A 46 2.78 -7.06 -2.60
CA TYR A 46 3.50 -8.15 -1.97
C TYR A 46 5.01 -7.87 -1.91
N SER A 47 5.66 -7.63 -3.06
CA SER A 47 7.10 -7.41 -3.17
C SER A 47 7.50 -6.38 -4.24
N LEU A 48 6.56 -5.56 -4.74
CA LEU A 48 6.86 -4.54 -5.77
C LEU A 48 7.60 -3.32 -5.23
N HIS A 49 7.73 -3.20 -3.90
CA HIS A 49 8.64 -2.22 -3.32
C HIS A 49 10.08 -2.65 -3.61
N ASN A 50 10.91 -1.74 -4.11
CA ASN A 50 12.32 -2.08 -4.34
C ASN A 50 12.98 -2.43 -3.00
N LEU A 51 13.33 -3.71 -2.84
CA LEU A 51 13.97 -4.22 -1.61
C LEU A 51 15.33 -3.58 -1.32
N GLY A 52 15.98 -2.95 -2.31
CA GLY A 52 17.17 -2.14 -2.12
C GLY A 52 16.95 -0.97 -1.16
N ASP A 53 15.74 -0.44 -1.07
CA ASP A 53 15.39 0.67 -0.16
C ASP A 53 15.30 0.24 1.31
N LEU A 54 15.26 -1.06 1.58
CA LEU A 54 15.09 -1.64 2.91
C LEU A 54 16.40 -2.13 3.54
N GLY A 55 17.53 -1.59 3.13
CA GLY A 55 18.85 -1.90 3.67
C GLY A 55 19.80 -2.56 2.69
N GLY A 56 19.41 -2.72 1.43
CA GLY A 56 20.26 -3.05 0.31
C GLY A 56 20.78 -1.83 -0.43
N ASN A 57 21.60 -2.03 -1.43
CA ASN A 57 22.00 -0.95 -2.33
C ASN A 57 20.80 -0.53 -3.17
N PHE A 58 20.44 0.76 -3.09
CA PHE A 58 19.46 1.35 -3.98
C PHE A 58 19.90 1.14 -5.43
N ASP A 59 19.06 0.50 -6.23
CA ASP A 59 19.25 0.39 -7.67
C ASP A 59 18.42 1.48 -8.37
N PRO A 60 19.03 2.60 -8.77
CA PRO A 60 18.31 3.69 -9.43
C PRO A 60 17.81 3.33 -10.83
N GLY A 61 18.26 2.19 -11.39
CA GLY A 61 17.75 1.63 -12.65
C GLY A 61 16.70 0.53 -12.43
N GLY A 62 16.42 0.17 -11.18
CA GLY A 62 15.43 -0.86 -10.83
C GLY A 62 14.01 -0.39 -11.06
N ILE A 63 13.14 -1.34 -11.39
CA ILE A 63 11.70 -1.09 -11.54
C ILE A 63 11.09 -0.97 -10.15
N ASN A 64 10.55 0.21 -9.86
CA ASN A 64 9.89 0.51 -8.61
C ASN A 64 8.37 0.44 -8.74
N GLY A 65 7.70 -0.14 -7.73
CA GLY A 65 6.26 -0.20 -7.70
C GLY A 65 5.68 -1.02 -8.85
N ILE A 66 4.61 -0.54 -9.41
CA ILE A 66 3.86 -1.22 -10.46
C ILE A 66 4.22 -0.75 -11.88
N GLN A 67 5.28 0.02 -12.04
CA GLN A 67 5.69 0.54 -13.36
C GLN A 67 6.03 -0.59 -14.33
N ARG A 68 5.63 -0.40 -15.58
CA ARG A 68 5.98 -1.29 -16.68
C ARG A 68 7.43 -1.05 -17.12
N ASP A 69 8.19 -2.12 -17.28
CA ASP A 69 9.46 -2.07 -17.99
C ASP A 69 9.20 -1.92 -19.48
N PRO A 70 9.85 -0.96 -20.19
CA PRO A 70 9.67 -0.76 -21.63
C PRO A 70 9.96 -2.00 -22.49
N GLU A 71 10.78 -2.93 -22.00
CA GLU A 71 11.14 -4.17 -22.70
C GLU A 71 10.29 -5.38 -22.26
N GLU A 72 9.38 -5.17 -21.31
CA GLU A 72 8.56 -6.22 -20.72
C GLU A 72 7.36 -6.56 -21.63
N SER A 73 7.16 -7.84 -21.90
CA SER A 73 5.96 -8.30 -22.61
C SER A 73 4.71 -8.16 -21.72
N ASP A 74 3.52 -8.08 -22.33
CA ASP A 74 2.26 -8.00 -21.56
C ASP A 74 2.12 -9.16 -20.58
N SER A 75 2.42 -10.38 -21.00
CA SER A 75 2.35 -11.56 -20.13
C SER A 75 3.36 -11.52 -18.97
N ALA A 76 4.54 -10.93 -19.17
CA ALA A 76 5.53 -10.77 -18.12
C ALA A 76 5.07 -9.69 -17.12
N PHE A 77 4.54 -8.56 -17.61
CA PHE A 77 3.94 -7.51 -16.79
C PHE A 77 2.77 -8.05 -15.95
N GLU A 78 1.82 -8.74 -16.56
CA GLU A 78 0.70 -9.35 -15.86
C GLU A 78 1.18 -10.30 -14.75
N ALA A 79 2.10 -11.20 -15.07
CA ALA A 79 2.64 -12.15 -14.08
C ALA A 79 3.36 -11.46 -12.94
N ARG A 80 4.14 -10.42 -13.23
CA ARG A 80 4.92 -9.67 -12.23
C ARG A 80 4.04 -8.74 -11.40
N VAL A 81 3.26 -7.88 -12.05
CA VAL A 81 2.53 -6.80 -11.37
C VAL A 81 1.18 -7.28 -10.87
N LEU A 82 0.31 -7.79 -11.76
CA LEU A 82 -1.02 -8.20 -11.36
C LEU A 82 -0.97 -9.43 -10.43
N GLY A 83 -0.05 -10.37 -10.71
CA GLY A 83 0.18 -11.52 -9.84
C GLY A 83 0.67 -11.15 -8.44
N ASP A 84 1.55 -10.15 -8.30
CA ASP A 84 2.03 -9.65 -7.02
C ASP A 84 0.90 -8.98 -6.22
N ILE A 85 0.14 -8.10 -6.87
CA ILE A 85 -0.98 -7.36 -6.26
C ILE A 85 -2.07 -8.35 -5.80
N GLN A 86 -2.46 -9.31 -6.63
CA GLN A 86 -3.42 -10.36 -6.27
C GLN A 86 -2.91 -11.17 -5.07
N LYS A 87 -1.65 -11.57 -5.10
CA LYS A 87 -1.03 -12.32 -4.01
C LYS A 87 -1.07 -11.54 -2.69
N SER A 88 -0.80 -10.23 -2.74
CA SER A 88 -0.85 -9.39 -1.54
C SER A 88 -2.24 -9.35 -0.92
N HIS A 89 -3.26 -9.15 -1.76
CA HIS A 89 -4.66 -9.16 -1.34
C HIS A 89 -5.04 -10.48 -0.67
N ASP A 90 -4.78 -11.59 -1.35
CA ASP A 90 -5.17 -12.92 -0.89
C ASP A 90 -4.45 -13.32 0.41
N ARG A 91 -3.16 -12.96 0.55
CA ARG A 91 -2.40 -13.22 1.77
C ARG A 91 -2.93 -12.44 2.97
N ILE A 92 -3.25 -11.15 2.81
CA ILE A 92 -3.86 -10.37 3.89
C ILE A 92 -5.23 -10.94 4.26
N ALA A 93 -6.08 -11.22 3.28
CA ALA A 93 -7.41 -11.80 3.51
C ALA A 93 -7.32 -13.14 4.25
N GLN A 94 -6.37 -14.00 3.87
CA GLN A 94 -6.14 -15.30 4.50
C GLN A 94 -5.66 -15.18 5.95
N GLU A 95 -4.69 -14.29 6.20
CA GLU A 95 -4.03 -14.18 7.50
C GLU A 95 -4.83 -13.35 8.51
N VAL A 96 -5.52 -12.32 8.05
CA VAL A 96 -6.25 -11.40 8.93
C VAL A 96 -7.73 -11.74 9.03
N GLY A 97 -8.30 -12.39 8.01
CA GLY A 97 -9.70 -12.81 8.00
C GLY A 97 -10.70 -11.67 7.81
N GLN A 98 -10.26 -10.53 7.30
CA GLN A 98 -11.09 -9.36 7.01
C GLN A 98 -11.05 -9.02 5.52
N PRO A 99 -12.08 -8.30 4.98
CA PRO A 99 -11.99 -7.73 3.64
C PRO A 99 -10.77 -6.80 3.52
N VAL A 100 -10.07 -6.86 2.40
CA VAL A 100 -8.94 -6.00 2.10
C VAL A 100 -9.41 -4.94 1.11
N THR A 101 -9.73 -3.74 1.60
CA THR A 101 -10.39 -2.73 0.77
C THR A 101 -9.46 -1.61 0.31
N PHE A 102 -8.26 -1.52 0.88
CA PHE A 102 -7.36 -0.39 0.66
C PHE A 102 -6.02 -0.81 0.06
N PHE A 103 -5.61 -0.10 -0.99
CA PHE A 103 -4.29 -0.24 -1.60
C PHE A 103 -3.53 1.10 -1.59
N ALA A 104 -2.36 1.12 -0.99
CA ALA A 104 -1.43 2.23 -1.13
C ALA A 104 -0.40 1.90 -2.21
N TYR A 105 -0.34 2.71 -3.26
CA TYR A 105 0.64 2.50 -4.33
C TYR A 105 2.07 2.66 -3.80
N PRO A 106 2.98 1.69 -4.02
CA PRO A 106 4.40 1.86 -3.75
C PRO A 106 4.93 3.13 -4.42
N PHE A 107 5.61 3.98 -3.64
CA PHE A 107 6.10 5.31 -4.05
C PHE A 107 5.01 6.28 -4.56
N GLY A 108 3.73 5.90 -4.50
CA GLY A 108 2.62 6.66 -5.07
C GLY A 108 2.55 6.63 -6.60
N ILE A 109 3.23 5.66 -7.20
CA ILE A 109 3.30 5.50 -8.67
C ILE A 109 2.15 4.62 -9.12
N THR A 110 1.39 5.09 -10.11
CA THR A 110 0.34 4.33 -10.80
C THR A 110 0.84 3.83 -12.16
N GLU A 111 0.21 2.80 -12.68
CA GLU A 111 0.49 2.25 -14.01
C GLU A 111 -0.83 2.05 -14.76
N PRO A 112 -1.07 2.77 -15.87
CA PRO A 112 -2.35 2.72 -16.57
C PRO A 112 -2.82 1.31 -16.94
N ASP A 113 -1.90 0.42 -17.28
CA ASP A 113 -2.20 -0.96 -17.66
C ASP A 113 -2.62 -1.83 -16.45
N ALA A 114 -2.36 -1.38 -15.21
CA ALA A 114 -2.76 -2.07 -13.98
C ALA A 114 -4.01 -1.48 -13.33
N GLU A 115 -4.38 -0.22 -13.65
CA GLU A 115 -5.42 0.52 -12.91
C GLU A 115 -6.77 -0.20 -12.86
N ALA A 116 -7.24 -0.73 -13.99
CA ALA A 116 -8.53 -1.43 -14.02
C ALA A 116 -8.55 -2.63 -13.07
N PHE A 117 -7.47 -3.40 -13.02
CA PHE A 117 -7.32 -4.54 -12.13
C PHE A 117 -7.23 -4.11 -10.66
N VAL A 118 -6.43 -3.07 -10.37
CA VAL A 118 -6.28 -2.55 -9.00
C VAL A 118 -7.63 -2.04 -8.48
N HIS A 119 -8.39 -1.31 -9.30
CA HIS A 119 -9.69 -0.76 -8.90
C HIS A 119 -10.77 -1.84 -8.74
N GLU A 120 -10.67 -2.94 -9.47
CA GLU A 120 -11.57 -4.09 -9.27
C GLU A 120 -11.29 -4.78 -7.93
N LEU A 121 -10.01 -4.88 -7.56
CA LEU A 121 -9.59 -5.60 -6.36
C LEU A 121 -9.69 -4.76 -5.07
N PHE A 122 -9.40 -3.46 -5.18
CA PHE A 122 -9.40 -2.54 -4.04
C PHE A 122 -10.34 -1.35 -4.27
N PRO A 123 -11.44 -1.26 -3.55
CA PRO A 123 -12.39 -0.13 -3.62
C PRO A 123 -11.79 1.24 -3.30
N VAL A 124 -10.71 1.27 -2.55
CA VAL A 124 -10.05 2.52 -2.14
C VAL A 124 -8.56 2.44 -2.42
N THR A 125 -8.03 3.42 -3.15
CA THR A 125 -6.59 3.49 -3.39
C THR A 125 -6.02 4.86 -3.04
N ALA A 126 -4.74 4.92 -2.65
CA ALA A 126 -4.07 6.17 -2.32
C ALA A 126 -2.66 6.25 -2.92
N VAL A 127 -2.30 7.46 -3.34
CA VAL A 127 -0.98 7.83 -3.87
C VAL A 127 -0.24 8.75 -2.90
N THR A 128 0.99 9.14 -3.21
CA THR A 128 1.78 10.10 -2.40
C THR A 128 1.59 11.56 -2.83
N ARG A 129 0.78 11.82 -3.86
CA ARG A 129 0.47 13.20 -4.27
C ARG A 129 -0.09 13.98 -3.09
N HIS A 130 0.51 15.11 -2.79
CA HIS A 130 0.09 15.98 -1.69
C HIS A 130 -1.28 16.60 -1.99
N GLY A 131 -2.15 16.67 -1.00
CA GLY A 131 -3.44 17.34 -1.10
C GLY A 131 -4.56 16.69 -0.30
N THR A 132 -5.71 17.34 -0.36
CA THR A 132 -6.95 16.87 0.27
C THR A 132 -7.75 16.04 -0.74
N ALA A 133 -8.28 14.91 -0.29
CA ALA A 133 -9.12 14.05 -1.11
C ALA A 133 -10.50 14.69 -1.35
N ASP A 134 -10.91 14.72 -2.62
CA ASP A 134 -12.29 15.08 -3.02
C ASP A 134 -13.07 13.78 -3.27
N LEU A 135 -13.77 13.31 -2.27
CA LEU A 135 -14.54 12.07 -2.34
C LEU A 135 -15.66 12.09 -3.38
N GLY A 136 -16.06 13.28 -3.85
CA GLY A 136 -17.01 13.42 -4.97
C GLY A 136 -16.45 12.95 -6.31
N LYS A 137 -15.12 12.83 -6.43
CA LYS A 137 -14.41 12.33 -7.62
C LYS A 137 -14.15 10.82 -7.61
N GLY A 138 -14.54 10.15 -6.53
CA GLY A 138 -14.29 8.71 -6.35
C GLY A 138 -13.31 8.42 -5.21
N LEU A 139 -12.97 7.15 -5.06
CA LEU A 139 -12.14 6.67 -3.96
C LEU A 139 -10.78 6.12 -4.44
N HIS A 140 -10.44 6.35 -5.71
CA HIS A 140 -9.18 5.89 -6.27
C HIS A 140 -8.16 7.02 -6.37
N GLU A 141 -6.88 6.66 -6.24
CA GLU A 141 -5.74 7.58 -6.30
C GLU A 141 -5.86 8.77 -5.33
N LEU A 142 -6.42 8.53 -4.15
CA LEU A 142 -6.61 9.59 -3.16
C LEU A 142 -5.27 10.26 -2.81
N PRO A 143 -5.18 11.59 -2.90
CA PRO A 143 -4.01 12.32 -2.44
C PRO A 143 -3.91 12.22 -0.91
N ARG A 144 -2.71 12.40 -0.37
CA ARG A 144 -2.46 12.34 1.07
C ARG A 144 -1.58 13.49 1.50
N MET A 145 -1.79 13.96 2.73
CA MET A 145 -0.85 14.83 3.42
C MET A 145 0.15 13.98 4.19
N THR A 146 1.44 14.19 3.96
CA THR A 146 2.49 13.51 4.72
C THR A 146 2.64 14.19 6.08
N VAL A 147 2.44 13.42 7.14
CA VAL A 147 2.63 13.88 8.53
C VAL A 147 3.99 13.39 8.99
N THR A 148 4.86 14.33 9.37
CA THR A 148 6.20 14.06 9.88
C THR A 148 6.33 14.62 11.31
N MET A 149 7.27 14.08 12.07
CA MET A 149 7.47 14.46 13.49
C MET A 149 8.02 15.88 13.70
N ASP A 150 8.50 16.51 12.64
CA ASP A 150 9.11 17.85 12.63
C ASP A 150 8.15 18.93 12.15
N ARG A 151 6.90 18.60 11.85
CA ARG A 151 5.87 19.55 11.38
C ARG A 151 4.69 19.59 12.36
N GLU A 152 4.21 20.79 12.64
CA GLU A 152 2.96 20.96 13.39
C GLU A 152 1.75 20.67 12.50
N LEU A 153 0.68 20.11 13.10
CA LEU A 153 -0.53 19.72 12.37
C LEU A 153 -1.16 20.90 11.62
N GLU A 154 -1.16 22.09 12.26
CA GLU A 154 -1.70 23.31 11.68
C GLU A 154 -0.97 23.74 10.40
N ASP A 155 0.31 23.44 10.27
CA ASP A 155 1.09 23.75 9.08
C ASP A 155 0.85 22.73 7.96
N ILE A 156 0.65 21.45 8.32
CA ILE A 156 0.30 20.40 7.39
C ILE A 156 -1.08 20.65 6.74
N LEU A 157 -2.05 21.14 7.53
CA LEU A 157 -3.42 21.38 7.06
C LEU A 157 -3.59 22.67 6.25
N LYS A 158 -2.57 23.54 6.17
CA LYS A 158 -2.58 24.77 5.37
C LYS A 158 -2.05 24.57 3.94
N ASP A 159 -1.27 23.53 3.72
CA ASP A 159 -0.71 23.17 2.42
C ASP A 159 -1.75 22.47 1.54
#